data_c8cf8b365dd93e4dd7ec9d24429872aa
#
_entry.id   c8cf8b365dd93e4dd7ec9d24429872aa
#
_cell.length_a   1.000
_cell.length_b   1.000
_cell.length_c   1.000
_cell.angle_alpha   90.00
_cell.angle_beta   90.00
_cell.angle_gamma   90.00
#
_symmetry.space_group_name_H-M   'P 1'
#
loop_
_entity.id
_entity.type
_entity.pdbx_description
1 polymer ?
#
loop_
_entity_poly.entity_id
_entity_poly.type
_entity_poly.pdbx_seq_one_letter_code
_entity_poly.pdbx_strand_id
1 'polypeptide(L)'
;MPQCIVVADDLTGANATGVLLKKMNYRTYTVMNSERLNLSLFDQCDCIMYPTDSRAASSETAYNRVFNVTNLLKNEEVKVYAKRIDSTLRGNVGSETDAFLDALGPDYTAICAPCFPASGRIVIGGYMMVKGLPLHKTEAALDPKTPVFTSDVKKVFENQSRYKVGSIQMNGMMEGKHALAERIRGLAKAGCRIIVMDCVTQEDLDLIADASITSGIKFAAVDPGVFTSTVARKRIVPPDRGKENKILAVVGSVNPVTRKQMEELWLTQRTAYNIFVSAARFLENEESREEEIKRAVTEVLAASESYEILTVTGDGIYPENRVDFKRYEPGYPGGIDEMTRLICDSFAEITRRVFTYNSGYQGIYSSGGDITVAICRKFNTAGLCLLDEVLPLAAYGKFLKGDFEGVSIITKGGMVGEPDAANRCITYLKEKLFM
;
A
#
# COMPACT_ATOMS: atom_id res chain seq x y z
N MET A 1 18.95 13.31 -6.37
CA MET A 1 18.34 12.98 -7.69
C MET A 1 17.10 12.12 -7.49
N PRO A 2 16.06 12.21 -8.34
CA PRO A 2 14.85 11.41 -8.22
C PRO A 2 15.14 9.91 -8.43
N GLN A 3 14.51 9.07 -7.61
CA GLN A 3 14.65 7.61 -7.71
C GLN A 3 13.51 6.97 -8.54
N CYS A 4 12.44 7.72 -8.83
CA CYS A 4 11.36 7.32 -9.72
C CYS A 4 11.12 8.38 -10.79
N ILE A 5 11.12 7.94 -12.04
CA ILE A 5 10.81 8.78 -13.21
C ILE A 5 9.58 8.22 -13.91
N VAL A 6 8.58 9.08 -14.08
CA VAL A 6 7.33 8.78 -14.78
C VAL A 6 7.18 9.66 -15.98
N VAL A 7 7.23 9.09 -17.19
CA VAL A 7 6.94 9.77 -18.44
C VAL A 7 5.50 9.48 -18.82
N ALA A 8 4.65 10.50 -18.77
CA ALA A 8 3.20 10.38 -18.98
C ALA A 8 2.76 10.94 -20.33
N ASP A 9 1.73 10.34 -20.92
CA ASP A 9 1.14 10.77 -22.17
C ASP A 9 0.38 12.11 -22.06
N ASP A 10 -0.15 12.41 -20.84
CA ASP A 10 -0.83 13.67 -20.55
C ASP A 10 -0.61 14.16 -19.10
N LEU A 11 -0.98 15.42 -18.84
CA LEU A 11 -0.86 16.05 -17.53
C LEU A 11 -1.77 15.42 -16.48
N THR A 12 -2.99 15.07 -16.84
CA THR A 12 -3.95 14.45 -15.91
C THR A 12 -3.43 13.14 -15.37
N GLY A 13 -2.85 12.32 -16.26
CA GLY A 13 -2.25 11.06 -15.89
C GLY A 13 -0.97 11.21 -15.06
N ALA A 14 -0.12 12.18 -15.42
CA ALA A 14 1.05 12.52 -14.63
C ALA A 14 0.66 12.86 -13.17
N ASN A 15 -0.31 13.76 -13.01
CA ASN A 15 -0.79 14.18 -11.69
C ASN A 15 -1.45 13.03 -10.92
N ALA A 16 -2.27 12.20 -11.59
CA ALA A 16 -2.90 11.04 -10.94
C ALA A 16 -1.85 10.07 -10.38
N THR A 17 -0.80 9.76 -11.15
CA THR A 17 0.31 8.91 -10.69
C THR A 17 1.09 9.59 -9.56
N GLY A 18 1.35 10.91 -9.68
CA GLY A 18 2.03 11.70 -8.65
C GLY A 18 1.28 11.67 -7.31
N VAL A 19 -0.06 11.76 -7.33
CA VAL A 19 -0.89 11.66 -6.13
C VAL A 19 -0.79 10.28 -5.48
N LEU A 20 -0.76 9.18 -6.26
CA LEU A 20 -0.55 7.83 -5.72
C LEU A 20 0.80 7.73 -4.99
N LEU A 21 1.86 8.24 -5.60
CA LEU A 21 3.19 8.29 -5.00
C LEU A 21 3.24 9.22 -3.76
N LYS A 22 2.56 10.38 -3.83
CA LYS A 22 2.47 11.30 -2.67
C LYS A 22 1.76 10.68 -1.47
N LYS A 23 0.72 9.89 -1.70
CA LYS A 23 0.03 9.15 -0.61
C LYS A 23 0.96 8.18 0.12
N MET A 24 2.05 7.77 -0.51
CA MET A 24 3.14 6.96 0.09
C MET A 24 4.27 7.82 0.68
N ASN A 25 4.02 9.12 0.91
CA ASN A 25 4.94 10.13 1.48
C ASN A 25 6.18 10.46 0.62
N TYR A 26 6.26 10.02 -0.65
CA TYR A 26 7.31 10.51 -1.53
C TYR A 26 7.13 12.00 -1.85
N ARG A 27 8.24 12.73 -1.97
CA ARG A 27 8.26 14.09 -2.50
C ARG A 27 8.13 14.00 -4.02
N THR A 28 6.96 14.37 -4.54
CA THR A 28 6.60 14.19 -5.95
C THR A 28 6.40 15.53 -6.63
N TYR A 29 7.01 15.72 -7.79
CA TYR A 29 6.86 16.92 -8.60
C TYR A 29 6.41 16.58 -10.02
N THR A 30 5.50 17.38 -10.58
CA THR A 30 5.12 17.32 -11.99
C THR A 30 5.77 18.48 -12.73
N VAL A 31 6.50 18.19 -13.80
CA VAL A 31 7.14 19.19 -14.64
C VAL A 31 6.10 19.87 -15.52
N MET A 32 6.03 21.20 -15.49
CA MET A 32 5.10 21.98 -16.32
C MET A 32 5.81 22.71 -17.45
N ASN A 33 7.09 23.09 -17.27
CA ASN A 33 7.87 23.81 -18.25
C ASN A 33 9.31 23.30 -18.24
N SER A 34 9.70 22.62 -19.31
CA SER A 34 11.02 22.04 -19.46
C SER A 34 12.15 23.10 -19.60
N GLU A 35 11.86 24.28 -20.14
CA GLU A 35 12.86 25.36 -20.31
C GLU A 35 13.26 25.98 -18.95
N ARG A 36 12.36 25.87 -17.95
CA ARG A 36 12.62 26.33 -16.59
C ARG A 36 13.04 25.20 -15.64
N LEU A 37 13.28 24.01 -16.19
CA LEU A 37 13.67 22.86 -15.41
C LEU A 37 15.10 23.05 -14.91
N ASN A 38 15.24 23.43 -13.65
CA ASN A 38 16.55 23.50 -13.00
C ASN A 38 16.87 22.12 -12.37
N LEU A 39 18.03 21.57 -12.71
CA LEU A 39 18.50 20.29 -12.17
C LEU A 39 18.53 20.25 -10.62
N SER A 40 18.72 21.42 -9.98
CA SER A 40 18.66 21.53 -8.51
C SER A 40 17.28 21.20 -7.92
N LEU A 41 16.19 21.28 -8.70
CA LEU A 41 14.87 20.82 -8.25
C LEU A 41 14.82 19.31 -8.11
N PHE A 42 15.64 18.57 -8.84
CA PHE A 42 15.71 17.11 -8.75
C PHE A 42 16.29 16.62 -7.43
N ASP A 43 17.14 17.40 -6.78
CA ASP A 43 17.71 17.04 -5.49
C ASP A 43 16.68 17.10 -4.35
N GLN A 44 15.57 17.78 -4.59
CA GLN A 44 14.49 17.95 -3.62
C GLN A 44 13.32 16.98 -3.80
N CYS A 45 13.33 16.10 -4.83
CA CYS A 45 12.24 15.18 -5.08
C CYS A 45 12.69 13.71 -5.10
N ASP A 46 11.78 12.83 -4.69
CA ASP A 46 11.97 11.38 -4.78
C ASP A 46 11.39 10.83 -6.10
N CYS A 47 10.34 11.46 -6.60
CA CYS A 47 9.64 11.05 -7.82
C CYS A 47 9.35 12.26 -8.72
N ILE A 48 9.65 12.13 -10.02
CA ILE A 48 9.34 13.14 -11.03
C ILE A 48 8.35 12.61 -12.05
N MET A 49 7.30 13.38 -12.34
CA MET A 49 6.35 13.14 -13.41
C MET A 49 6.56 14.14 -14.53
N TYR A 50 6.72 13.65 -15.76
CA TYR A 50 6.86 14.49 -16.94
C TYR A 50 5.76 14.19 -17.95
N PRO A 51 4.76 15.08 -18.12
CA PRO A 51 3.74 14.96 -19.16
C PRO A 51 4.33 15.39 -20.53
N THR A 52 4.22 14.53 -21.52
CA THR A 52 4.73 14.78 -22.89
C THR A 52 3.70 15.39 -23.83
N ASP A 53 2.42 15.43 -23.39
CA ASP A 53 1.28 15.86 -24.23
C ASP A 53 1.29 15.16 -25.60
N SER A 54 1.48 13.83 -25.55
CA SER A 54 1.68 12.97 -26.73
C SER A 54 0.44 12.15 -27.09
N ARG A 55 -0.56 12.04 -26.19
CA ARG A 55 -1.74 11.17 -26.40
C ARG A 55 -2.41 11.38 -27.74
N ALA A 56 -2.68 12.63 -28.13
CA ALA A 56 -3.37 12.98 -29.37
C ALA A 56 -2.43 13.41 -30.51
N ALA A 57 -1.12 13.29 -30.33
CA ALA A 57 -0.12 13.58 -31.36
C ALA A 57 -0.03 12.42 -32.37
N SER A 58 0.65 12.67 -33.49
CA SER A 58 1.02 11.58 -34.40
C SER A 58 1.98 10.58 -33.70
N SER A 59 1.97 9.33 -34.12
CA SER A 59 2.84 8.29 -33.56
C SER A 59 4.32 8.69 -33.55
N GLU A 60 4.80 9.31 -34.63
CA GLU A 60 6.17 9.80 -34.75
C GLU A 60 6.46 10.96 -33.74
N THR A 61 5.56 11.91 -33.64
CA THR A 61 5.69 13.03 -32.68
C THR A 61 5.67 12.50 -31.25
N ALA A 62 4.77 11.58 -30.93
CA ALA A 62 4.65 10.95 -29.61
C ALA A 62 5.96 10.20 -29.26
N TYR A 63 6.46 9.39 -30.21
CA TYR A 63 7.73 8.69 -30.05
C TYR A 63 8.87 9.68 -29.71
N ASN A 64 9.06 10.71 -30.55
CA ASN A 64 10.16 11.66 -30.39
C ASN A 64 10.07 12.40 -29.05
N ARG A 65 8.89 12.82 -28.63
CA ARG A 65 8.67 13.48 -27.32
C ARG A 65 9.07 12.58 -26.16
N VAL A 66 8.58 11.34 -26.15
CA VAL A 66 8.89 10.37 -25.08
C VAL A 66 10.36 10.00 -25.08
N PHE A 67 10.97 9.75 -26.26
CA PHE A 67 12.39 9.43 -26.38
C PHE A 67 13.29 10.55 -25.81
N ASN A 68 13.04 11.80 -26.20
CA ASN A 68 13.83 12.95 -25.77
C ASN A 68 13.71 13.19 -24.25
N VAL A 69 12.48 13.14 -23.72
CA VAL A 69 12.25 13.33 -22.29
C VAL A 69 12.88 12.21 -21.47
N THR A 70 12.79 10.96 -21.92
CA THR A 70 13.41 9.84 -21.22
C THR A 70 14.93 9.96 -21.20
N ASN A 71 15.55 10.36 -22.31
CA ASN A 71 17.00 10.62 -22.36
C ASN A 71 17.43 11.77 -21.47
N LEU A 72 16.61 12.82 -21.35
CA LEU A 72 16.88 13.96 -20.46
C LEU A 72 16.88 13.54 -18.98
N LEU A 73 15.96 12.64 -18.60
CA LEU A 73 15.71 12.31 -17.20
C LEU A 73 16.47 11.06 -16.72
N LYS A 74 16.87 10.15 -17.61
CA LYS A 74 17.53 8.90 -17.20
C LYS A 74 18.87 9.15 -16.53
N ASN A 75 19.11 8.45 -15.43
CA ASN A 75 20.39 8.47 -14.71
C ASN A 75 20.56 7.19 -13.88
N GLU A 76 21.74 7.00 -13.30
CA GLU A 76 22.12 5.77 -12.58
C GLU A 76 21.44 5.63 -11.23
N GLU A 77 20.93 6.70 -10.62
CA GLU A 77 20.26 6.67 -9.32
C GLU A 77 18.78 6.24 -9.42
N VAL A 78 18.23 6.20 -10.63
CA VAL A 78 16.82 5.85 -10.84
C VAL A 78 16.61 4.35 -10.61
N LYS A 79 15.74 4.03 -9.66
CA LYS A 79 15.34 2.67 -9.31
C LYS A 79 14.06 2.22 -10.01
N VAL A 80 13.22 3.20 -10.41
CA VAL A 80 11.93 2.94 -11.05
C VAL A 80 11.76 3.83 -12.27
N TYR A 81 11.72 3.22 -13.43
CA TYR A 81 11.31 3.83 -14.69
C TYR A 81 9.87 3.46 -15.01
N ALA A 82 9.02 4.43 -15.28
CA ALA A 82 7.62 4.21 -15.58
C ALA A 82 7.17 5.01 -16.81
N LYS A 83 6.52 4.31 -17.74
CA LYS A 83 5.74 4.91 -18.83
C LYS A 83 4.27 4.89 -18.44
N ARG A 84 3.78 6.04 -18.02
CA ARG A 84 2.36 6.15 -17.70
C ARG A 84 1.54 6.24 -18.99
N ILE A 85 0.57 5.36 -19.12
CA ILE A 85 -0.37 5.26 -20.24
C ILE A 85 -1.81 5.57 -19.79
N ASP A 86 -2.67 5.91 -20.72
CA ASP A 86 -4.08 6.12 -20.41
C ASP A 86 -4.74 4.85 -19.84
N SER A 87 -5.59 5.02 -18.83
CA SER A 87 -6.24 3.90 -18.14
C SER A 87 -7.30 3.17 -18.98
N THR A 88 -7.56 3.64 -20.19
CA THR A 88 -8.43 3.04 -21.20
C THR A 88 -7.66 2.80 -22.53
N LEU A 89 -6.33 2.78 -22.48
CA LEU A 89 -5.43 2.46 -23.61
C LEU A 89 -5.58 3.41 -24.81
N ARG A 90 -6.07 4.64 -24.60
CA ARG A 90 -6.15 5.65 -25.65
C ARG A 90 -4.75 6.19 -26.00
N GLY A 91 -4.60 6.62 -27.23
CA GLY A 91 -3.38 7.27 -27.73
C GLY A 91 -2.33 6.30 -28.26
N ASN A 92 -1.08 6.70 -28.16
CA ASN A 92 0.05 6.07 -28.82
C ASN A 92 0.79 5.07 -27.90
N VAL A 93 0.03 4.20 -27.20
CA VAL A 93 0.60 3.37 -26.10
C VAL A 93 1.77 2.49 -26.54
N GLY A 94 1.73 1.92 -27.74
CA GLY A 94 2.80 1.07 -28.29
C GLY A 94 4.02 1.88 -28.69
N SER A 95 3.87 2.90 -29.55
CA SER A 95 5.00 3.70 -30.04
C SER A 95 5.68 4.51 -28.94
N GLU A 96 4.93 4.98 -27.95
CA GLU A 96 5.48 5.65 -26.77
C GLU A 96 6.26 4.68 -25.87
N THR A 97 5.80 3.43 -25.75
CA THR A 97 6.52 2.39 -25.02
C THR A 97 7.81 2.01 -25.75
N ASP A 98 7.79 1.94 -27.08
CA ASP A 98 8.97 1.72 -27.89
C ASP A 98 10.02 2.82 -27.67
N ALA A 99 9.60 4.08 -27.75
CA ALA A 99 10.46 5.24 -27.50
C ALA A 99 11.09 5.21 -26.10
N PHE A 100 10.30 4.83 -25.10
CA PHE A 100 10.76 4.73 -23.72
C PHE A 100 11.82 3.63 -23.57
N LEU A 101 11.56 2.44 -24.14
CA LEU A 101 12.52 1.33 -24.13
C LEU A 101 13.79 1.63 -24.92
N ASP A 102 13.70 2.34 -26.04
CA ASP A 102 14.87 2.71 -26.83
C ASP A 102 15.78 3.69 -26.08
N ALA A 103 15.18 4.65 -25.40
CA ALA A 103 15.93 5.61 -24.57
C ALA A 103 16.58 4.92 -23.36
N LEU A 104 15.95 3.91 -22.76
CA LEU A 104 16.50 3.16 -21.61
C LEU A 104 17.57 2.15 -22.05
N GLY A 105 17.49 1.64 -23.26
CA GLY A 105 18.44 0.68 -23.83
C GLY A 105 17.91 -0.74 -24.03
N PRO A 106 18.70 -1.61 -24.67
CA PRO A 106 18.25 -2.92 -25.15
C PRO A 106 17.93 -3.91 -24.02
N ASP A 107 18.50 -3.71 -22.82
CA ASP A 107 18.33 -4.62 -21.68
C ASP A 107 16.98 -4.46 -20.97
N TYR A 108 16.24 -3.38 -21.26
CA TYR A 108 14.98 -3.10 -20.58
C TYR A 108 13.81 -3.80 -21.25
N THR A 109 12.93 -4.38 -20.42
CA THR A 109 11.65 -4.95 -20.81
C THR A 109 10.52 -4.16 -20.16
N ALA A 110 9.48 -3.83 -20.92
CA ALA A 110 8.27 -3.21 -20.39
C ALA A 110 7.37 -4.28 -19.76
N ILE A 111 7.10 -4.16 -18.48
CA ILE A 111 6.05 -4.93 -17.79
C ILE A 111 4.79 -4.07 -17.79
N CYS A 112 3.82 -4.50 -18.60
CA CYS A 112 2.58 -3.76 -18.81
C CYS A 112 1.46 -4.38 -17.98
N ALA A 113 1.07 -3.68 -16.89
CA ALA A 113 -0.07 -4.03 -16.05
C ALA A 113 -1.11 -2.88 -16.11
N PRO A 114 -1.90 -2.78 -17.19
CA PRO A 114 -2.73 -1.61 -17.46
C PRO A 114 -4.04 -1.64 -16.65
N CYS A 115 -3.92 -1.84 -15.34
CA CYS A 115 -5.02 -2.01 -14.40
C CYS A 115 -5.11 -0.86 -13.43
N PHE A 116 -6.33 -0.55 -13.02
CA PHE A 116 -6.65 0.33 -11.91
C PHE A 116 -7.88 -0.25 -11.19
N PRO A 117 -7.70 -1.27 -10.33
CA PRO A 117 -8.79 -2.03 -9.72
C PRO A 117 -9.82 -1.15 -9.01
N ALA A 118 -9.36 -0.20 -8.18
CA ALA A 118 -10.23 0.73 -7.44
C ALA A 118 -11.16 1.56 -8.35
N SER A 119 -10.83 1.71 -9.64
CA SER A 119 -11.67 2.41 -10.63
C SER A 119 -12.42 1.46 -11.57
N GLY A 120 -12.38 0.15 -11.30
CA GLY A 120 -13.04 -0.88 -12.09
C GLY A 120 -12.39 -1.15 -13.45
N ARG A 121 -11.09 -0.83 -13.60
CA ARG A 121 -10.30 -1.12 -14.80
C ARG A 121 -9.41 -2.31 -14.53
N ILE A 122 -9.69 -3.44 -15.16
CA ILE A 122 -9.02 -4.72 -14.95
C ILE A 122 -8.67 -5.37 -16.28
N VAL A 123 -7.70 -6.28 -16.26
CA VAL A 123 -7.39 -7.15 -17.42
C VAL A 123 -7.54 -8.60 -16.99
N ILE A 124 -8.35 -9.33 -17.72
CA ILE A 124 -8.60 -10.75 -17.49
C ILE A 124 -8.65 -11.50 -18.82
N GLY A 125 -7.88 -12.60 -18.94
CA GLY A 125 -7.76 -13.36 -20.17
C GLY A 125 -7.15 -12.54 -21.34
N GLY A 126 -6.36 -11.51 -21.02
CA GLY A 126 -5.78 -10.58 -21.99
C GLY A 126 -6.72 -9.43 -22.41
N TYR A 127 -7.96 -9.39 -21.90
CA TYR A 127 -8.97 -8.39 -22.29
C TYR A 127 -9.16 -7.35 -21.18
N MET A 128 -9.08 -6.07 -21.56
CA MET A 128 -9.40 -4.99 -20.63
C MET A 128 -10.90 -4.83 -20.48
N MET A 129 -11.33 -4.78 -19.21
CA MET A 129 -12.69 -4.48 -18.78
C MET A 129 -12.73 -3.17 -18.01
N VAL A 130 -13.76 -2.38 -18.23
CA VAL A 130 -14.03 -1.15 -17.49
C VAL A 130 -15.41 -1.28 -16.84
N LYS A 131 -15.43 -1.36 -15.51
CA LYS A 131 -16.67 -1.57 -14.72
C LYS A 131 -17.53 -2.75 -15.26
N GLY A 132 -16.88 -3.85 -15.59
CA GLY A 132 -17.54 -5.05 -16.10
C GLY A 132 -17.87 -5.05 -17.61
N LEU A 133 -17.60 -3.98 -18.33
CA LEU A 133 -17.82 -3.90 -19.79
C LEU A 133 -16.48 -4.02 -20.54
N PRO A 134 -16.43 -4.77 -21.65
CA PRO A 134 -15.26 -4.77 -22.54
C PRO A 134 -14.92 -3.35 -23.00
N LEU A 135 -13.63 -2.99 -23.00
CA LEU A 135 -13.15 -1.65 -23.30
C LEU A 135 -13.75 -1.05 -24.60
N HIS A 136 -13.77 -1.83 -25.69
CA HIS A 136 -14.31 -1.40 -26.98
C HIS A 136 -15.84 -1.15 -27.00
N LYS A 137 -16.54 -1.48 -25.91
CA LYS A 137 -17.97 -1.18 -25.71
C LYS A 137 -18.22 -0.02 -24.76
N THR A 138 -17.17 0.71 -24.41
CA THR A 138 -17.24 1.88 -23.53
C THR A 138 -17.05 3.18 -24.31
N GLU A 139 -17.14 4.32 -23.61
CA GLU A 139 -16.89 5.64 -24.19
C GLU A 139 -15.48 5.79 -24.80
N ALA A 140 -14.54 4.95 -24.42
CA ALA A 140 -13.18 4.94 -25.00
C ALA A 140 -13.18 4.63 -26.50
N ALA A 141 -14.16 3.87 -26.99
CA ALA A 141 -14.33 3.59 -28.42
C ALA A 141 -14.92 4.78 -29.20
N LEU A 142 -15.52 5.75 -28.49
CA LEU A 142 -16.15 6.95 -29.03
C LEU A 142 -15.29 8.20 -28.86
N ASP A 143 -14.06 8.07 -28.33
CA ASP A 143 -13.15 9.19 -28.17
C ASP A 143 -12.86 9.84 -29.54
N PRO A 144 -13.10 11.14 -29.71
CA PRO A 144 -13.00 11.79 -31.02
C PRO A 144 -11.58 11.90 -31.57
N LYS A 145 -10.56 11.78 -30.72
CA LYS A 145 -9.15 11.93 -31.11
C LYS A 145 -8.41 10.59 -31.17
N THR A 146 -8.68 9.73 -30.21
CA THR A 146 -7.91 8.50 -30.01
C THR A 146 -8.82 7.31 -29.64
N PRO A 147 -9.78 6.92 -30.51
CA PRO A 147 -10.73 5.85 -30.22
C PRO A 147 -10.02 4.49 -30.07
N VAL A 148 -10.54 3.63 -29.19
CA VAL A 148 -10.01 2.29 -28.95
C VAL A 148 -10.99 1.22 -29.40
N PHE A 149 -10.66 0.50 -30.45
CA PHE A 149 -11.59 -0.44 -31.12
C PHE A 149 -11.45 -1.90 -30.66
N THR A 150 -10.52 -2.20 -29.76
CA THR A 150 -10.34 -3.56 -29.23
C THR A 150 -10.12 -3.54 -27.73
N SER A 151 -10.59 -4.59 -27.07
CA SER A 151 -10.29 -4.82 -25.64
C SER A 151 -9.06 -5.72 -25.43
N ASP A 152 -8.56 -6.37 -26.48
CA ASP A 152 -7.35 -7.20 -26.42
C ASP A 152 -6.12 -6.31 -26.25
N VAL A 153 -5.58 -6.30 -25.03
CA VAL A 153 -4.47 -5.43 -24.66
C VAL A 153 -3.21 -5.75 -25.45
N LYS A 154 -2.89 -7.02 -25.61
CA LYS A 154 -1.74 -7.45 -26.40
C LYS A 154 -1.84 -6.93 -27.83
N LYS A 155 -3.02 -7.04 -28.45
CA LYS A 155 -3.28 -6.58 -29.83
C LYS A 155 -3.18 -5.05 -29.95
N VAL A 156 -3.57 -4.29 -28.92
CA VAL A 156 -3.36 -2.82 -28.90
C VAL A 156 -1.87 -2.50 -29.04
N PHE A 157 -1.01 -3.19 -28.28
CA PHE A 157 0.43 -2.97 -28.35
C PHE A 157 1.02 -3.47 -29.68
N GLU A 158 0.65 -4.68 -30.14
CA GLU A 158 1.14 -5.24 -31.40
C GLU A 158 0.83 -4.37 -32.63
N ASN A 159 -0.29 -3.66 -32.60
CA ASN A 159 -0.68 -2.75 -33.68
C ASN A 159 0.13 -1.46 -33.73
N GLN A 160 0.80 -1.09 -32.62
CA GLN A 160 1.46 0.20 -32.48
C GLN A 160 2.96 0.07 -32.19
N SER A 161 3.44 -1.09 -31.79
CA SER A 161 4.83 -1.35 -31.39
C SER A 161 5.54 -2.16 -32.48
N ARG A 162 6.83 -1.86 -32.67
CA ARG A 162 7.72 -2.69 -33.50
C ARG A 162 8.31 -3.87 -32.73
N TYR A 163 8.15 -3.90 -31.42
CA TYR A 163 8.70 -4.94 -30.58
C TYR A 163 7.76 -6.13 -30.43
N LYS A 164 8.36 -7.31 -30.21
CA LYS A 164 7.62 -8.51 -29.87
C LYS A 164 6.91 -8.34 -28.53
N VAL A 165 5.60 -8.60 -28.53
CA VAL A 165 4.74 -8.50 -27.37
C VAL A 165 4.42 -9.90 -26.83
N GLY A 166 4.78 -10.18 -25.58
CA GLY A 166 4.38 -11.35 -24.84
C GLY A 166 3.18 -11.04 -23.94
N SER A 167 2.51 -12.09 -23.43
CA SER A 167 1.47 -11.93 -22.43
C SER A 167 1.50 -13.06 -21.41
N ILE A 168 1.13 -12.74 -20.17
CA ILE A 168 0.90 -13.73 -19.11
C ILE A 168 -0.52 -13.50 -18.59
N GLN A 169 -1.35 -14.50 -18.78
CA GLN A 169 -2.75 -14.47 -18.38
C GLN A 169 -2.93 -14.99 -16.95
N MET A 170 -4.15 -14.91 -16.41
CA MET A 170 -4.48 -15.23 -15.02
C MET A 170 -4.01 -16.63 -14.57
N ASN A 171 -4.10 -17.63 -15.44
CA ASN A 171 -3.60 -18.97 -15.13
C ASN A 171 -2.10 -19.00 -14.78
N GLY A 172 -1.28 -18.19 -15.48
CA GLY A 172 0.14 -18.05 -15.17
C GLY A 172 0.41 -17.23 -13.90
N MET A 173 -0.52 -16.34 -13.55
CA MET A 173 -0.45 -15.57 -12.30
C MET A 173 -0.69 -16.45 -11.06
N MET A 174 -1.61 -17.41 -11.15
CA MET A 174 -1.99 -18.28 -10.03
C MET A 174 -0.89 -19.25 -9.58
N GLU A 175 0.16 -19.44 -10.37
CA GLU A 175 1.30 -20.32 -10.03
C GLU A 175 2.23 -19.73 -8.95
N GLY A 176 2.02 -18.49 -8.56
CA GLY A 176 2.75 -17.80 -7.51
C GLY A 176 4.03 -17.10 -7.97
N LYS A 177 4.65 -16.37 -7.05
CA LYS A 177 5.73 -15.41 -7.34
C LYS A 177 6.91 -15.99 -8.13
N HIS A 178 7.41 -17.15 -7.74
CA HIS A 178 8.61 -17.73 -8.35
C HIS A 178 8.34 -18.25 -9.77
N ALA A 179 7.22 -18.93 -9.98
CA ALA A 179 6.84 -19.41 -11.29
C ALA A 179 6.55 -18.23 -12.24
N LEU A 180 5.88 -17.19 -11.74
CA LEU A 180 5.65 -15.97 -12.51
C LEU A 180 6.95 -15.27 -12.89
N ALA A 181 7.93 -15.19 -11.98
CA ALA A 181 9.26 -14.62 -12.25
C ALA A 181 9.99 -15.39 -13.37
N GLU A 182 9.92 -16.73 -13.36
CA GLU A 182 10.52 -17.55 -14.42
C GLU A 182 9.81 -17.35 -15.77
N ARG A 183 8.48 -17.21 -15.79
CA ARG A 183 7.72 -16.90 -17.01
C ARG A 183 8.11 -15.54 -17.59
N ILE A 184 8.22 -14.51 -16.75
CA ILE A 184 8.68 -13.17 -17.15
C ILE A 184 10.08 -13.26 -17.75
N ARG A 185 11.01 -13.93 -17.07
CA ARG A 185 12.38 -14.13 -17.54
C ARG A 185 12.42 -14.91 -18.87
N GLY A 186 11.60 -15.95 -19.00
CA GLY A 186 11.47 -16.76 -20.22
C GLY A 186 11.00 -15.95 -21.41
N LEU A 187 9.97 -15.12 -21.26
CA LEU A 187 9.47 -14.24 -22.31
C LEU A 187 10.51 -13.18 -22.71
N ALA A 188 11.18 -12.57 -21.76
CA ALA A 188 12.25 -11.61 -22.04
C ALA A 188 13.40 -12.25 -22.82
N LYS A 189 13.85 -13.45 -22.43
CA LYS A 189 14.85 -14.24 -23.17
C LYS A 189 14.38 -14.65 -24.56
N ALA A 190 13.09 -14.85 -24.76
CA ALA A 190 12.48 -15.15 -26.08
C ALA A 190 12.34 -13.89 -26.96
N GLY A 191 12.88 -12.73 -26.52
CA GLY A 191 12.91 -11.47 -27.25
C GLY A 191 11.65 -10.63 -27.10
N CYS A 192 10.73 -10.94 -26.17
CA CYS A 192 9.62 -10.05 -25.88
C CYS A 192 10.12 -8.84 -25.08
N ARG A 193 10.03 -7.65 -25.67
CA ARG A 193 10.37 -6.41 -24.99
C ARG A 193 9.19 -5.76 -24.28
N ILE A 194 7.98 -6.21 -24.56
CA ILE A 194 6.75 -5.79 -23.89
C ILE A 194 6.06 -7.06 -23.39
N ILE A 195 5.72 -7.14 -22.12
CA ILE A 195 5.00 -8.27 -21.51
C ILE A 195 3.74 -7.73 -20.86
N VAL A 196 2.59 -8.06 -21.44
CA VAL A 196 1.26 -7.70 -20.93
C VAL A 196 0.84 -8.70 -19.85
N MET A 197 0.37 -8.18 -18.72
CA MET A 197 -0.04 -8.97 -17.56
C MET A 197 -1.54 -8.85 -17.31
N ASP A 198 -2.22 -9.97 -17.06
CA ASP A 198 -3.53 -9.93 -16.45
C ASP A 198 -3.43 -9.37 -15.02
N CYS A 199 -4.44 -8.62 -14.60
CA CYS A 199 -4.49 -8.05 -13.27
C CYS A 199 -5.92 -7.61 -12.95
N VAL A 200 -6.45 -8.06 -11.83
CA VAL A 200 -7.82 -7.80 -11.38
C VAL A 200 -7.84 -7.06 -10.05
N THR A 201 -6.89 -7.35 -9.16
CA THR A 201 -6.84 -6.84 -7.79
C THR A 201 -5.53 -6.09 -7.50
N GLN A 202 -5.45 -5.43 -6.35
CA GLN A 202 -4.20 -4.84 -5.87
C GLN A 202 -3.17 -5.94 -5.54
N GLU A 203 -3.61 -7.07 -5.02
CA GLU A 203 -2.76 -8.22 -4.69
C GLU A 203 -2.09 -8.79 -5.96
N ASP A 204 -2.79 -8.77 -7.10
CA ASP A 204 -2.19 -9.15 -8.39
C ASP A 204 -1.08 -8.17 -8.78
N LEU A 205 -1.28 -6.86 -8.60
CA LEU A 205 -0.24 -5.85 -8.85
C LEU A 205 0.97 -6.03 -7.93
N ASP A 206 0.74 -6.38 -6.66
CA ASP A 206 1.80 -6.70 -5.70
C ASP A 206 2.58 -7.95 -6.13
N LEU A 207 1.88 -8.99 -6.57
CA LEU A 207 2.48 -10.22 -7.10
C LEU A 207 3.31 -9.96 -8.37
N ILE A 208 2.78 -9.18 -9.31
CA ILE A 208 3.50 -8.80 -10.55
C ILE A 208 4.77 -8.03 -10.20
N ALA A 209 4.70 -7.07 -9.28
CA ALA A 209 5.86 -6.29 -8.86
C ALA A 209 6.93 -7.18 -8.21
N ASP A 210 6.55 -8.06 -7.28
CA ASP A 210 7.46 -9.00 -6.63
C ASP A 210 8.10 -9.98 -7.62
N ALA A 211 7.32 -10.54 -8.54
CA ALA A 211 7.81 -11.45 -9.56
C ALA A 211 8.75 -10.73 -10.55
N SER A 212 8.43 -9.51 -10.95
CA SER A 212 9.27 -8.70 -11.83
C SER A 212 10.63 -8.39 -11.20
N ILE A 213 10.64 -8.05 -9.91
CA ILE A 213 11.88 -7.83 -9.14
C ILE A 213 12.65 -9.16 -9.01
N THR A 214 11.97 -10.25 -8.64
CA THR A 214 12.57 -11.59 -8.46
C THR A 214 13.13 -12.16 -9.76
N SER A 215 12.56 -11.79 -10.92
CA SER A 215 13.04 -12.24 -12.23
C SER A 215 14.47 -11.79 -12.54
N GLY A 216 14.94 -10.71 -11.91
CA GLY A 216 16.28 -10.13 -12.12
C GLY A 216 16.45 -9.40 -13.46
N ILE A 217 15.41 -9.26 -14.29
CA ILE A 217 15.50 -8.47 -15.53
C ILE A 217 15.49 -6.97 -15.20
N LYS A 218 16.10 -6.16 -16.06
CA LYS A 218 15.85 -4.73 -16.05
C LYS A 218 14.48 -4.45 -16.64
N PHE A 219 13.59 -3.83 -15.90
CA PHE A 219 12.26 -3.56 -16.39
C PHE A 219 11.79 -2.12 -16.14
N ALA A 220 10.87 -1.69 -16.99
CA ALA A 220 10.11 -0.46 -16.83
C ALA A 220 8.63 -0.79 -16.59
N ALA A 221 7.99 -0.08 -15.68
CA ALA A 221 6.55 -0.22 -15.46
C ALA A 221 5.77 0.51 -16.57
N VAL A 222 4.73 -0.12 -17.11
CA VAL A 222 3.84 0.48 -18.11
C VAL A 222 2.40 0.30 -17.63
N ASP A 223 1.80 1.38 -17.12
CA ASP A 223 0.51 1.30 -16.44
C ASP A 223 -0.14 2.67 -16.25
N PRO A 224 -1.40 2.75 -15.76
CA PRO A 224 -2.05 4.02 -15.44
C PRO A 224 -1.63 4.61 -14.07
N GLY A 225 -0.55 4.10 -13.44
CA GLY A 225 0.06 4.66 -12.22
C GLY A 225 0.04 3.74 -11.00
N VAL A 226 -0.90 2.81 -10.88
CA VAL A 226 -1.05 1.95 -9.68
C VAL A 226 0.08 0.93 -9.59
N PHE A 227 0.43 0.27 -10.70
CA PHE A 227 1.58 -0.64 -10.75
C PHE A 227 2.89 0.11 -10.51
N THR A 228 3.06 1.29 -11.12
CA THR A 228 4.20 2.18 -10.87
C THR A 228 4.36 2.48 -9.37
N SER A 229 3.30 2.86 -8.68
CA SER A 229 3.35 3.15 -7.24
C SER A 229 3.66 1.89 -6.41
N THR A 230 3.14 0.73 -6.82
CA THR A 230 3.45 -0.57 -6.20
C THR A 230 4.94 -0.93 -6.33
N VAL A 231 5.51 -0.77 -7.53
CA VAL A 231 6.96 -1.00 -7.76
C VAL A 231 7.81 0.00 -6.98
N ALA A 232 7.41 1.29 -6.95
CA ALA A 232 8.12 2.32 -6.20
C ALA A 232 8.20 1.97 -4.71
N ARG A 233 7.08 1.57 -4.09
CA ARG A 233 7.03 1.13 -2.69
C ARG A 233 8.02 0.01 -2.37
N LYS A 234 8.24 -0.91 -3.31
CA LYS A 234 9.15 -2.06 -3.12
C LYS A 234 10.62 -1.76 -3.42
N ARG A 235 10.92 -0.73 -4.22
CA ARG A 235 12.28 -0.42 -4.67
C ARG A 235 12.88 0.85 -4.06
N ILE A 236 12.04 1.80 -3.67
CA ILE A 236 12.50 3.09 -3.13
C ILE A 236 12.23 3.11 -1.64
N VAL A 237 13.29 3.18 -0.85
CA VAL A 237 13.19 3.42 0.58
C VAL A 237 13.27 4.94 0.79
N PRO A 238 12.24 5.58 1.36
CA PRO A 238 12.31 7.00 1.70
C PRO A 238 13.48 7.28 2.66
N PRO A 239 14.08 8.47 2.58
CA PRO A 239 15.24 8.84 3.42
C PRO A 239 15.00 8.69 4.93
N ASP A 240 13.75 8.85 5.36
CA ASP A 240 13.36 8.76 6.77
C ASP A 240 13.08 7.31 7.24
N ARG A 241 13.24 6.32 6.38
CA ARG A 241 13.01 4.91 6.71
C ARG A 241 14.29 4.28 7.26
N GLY A 242 14.64 4.61 8.51
CA GLY A 242 15.81 4.06 9.20
C GLY A 242 15.55 2.79 10.03
N LYS A 243 14.33 2.22 10.08
CA LYS A 243 13.97 1.11 10.97
C LYS A 243 12.92 0.19 10.33
N GLU A 244 12.94 -1.08 10.70
CA GLU A 244 11.84 -2.00 10.45
C GLU A 244 10.56 -1.42 11.07
N ASN A 245 9.57 -1.13 10.22
CA ASN A 245 8.31 -0.58 10.71
C ASN A 245 7.39 -1.74 11.11
N LYS A 246 6.85 -1.66 12.32
CA LYS A 246 5.89 -2.64 12.87
C LYS A 246 4.63 -1.93 13.33
N ILE A 247 3.53 -2.66 13.29
CA ILE A 247 2.22 -2.18 13.76
C ILE A 247 1.80 -2.99 14.97
N LEU A 248 1.40 -2.29 16.03
CA LEU A 248 0.73 -2.89 17.18
C LEU A 248 -0.76 -2.54 17.12
N ALA A 249 -1.60 -3.54 16.93
CA ALA A 249 -3.04 -3.40 17.06
C ALA A 249 -3.46 -3.69 18.51
N VAL A 250 -4.14 -2.74 19.13
CA VAL A 250 -4.58 -2.85 20.54
C VAL A 250 -6.11 -2.86 20.56
N VAL A 251 -6.69 -3.98 20.97
CA VAL A 251 -8.12 -4.28 20.83
C VAL A 251 -8.72 -4.66 22.19
N GLY A 252 -9.31 -3.67 22.85
CA GLY A 252 -10.03 -3.90 24.13
C GLY A 252 -11.54 -4.03 23.97
N SER A 253 -12.05 -3.82 22.76
CA SER A 253 -13.49 -3.91 22.50
C SER A 253 -13.97 -5.37 22.52
N VAL A 254 -15.01 -5.64 23.32
CA VAL A 254 -15.71 -6.93 23.40
C VAL A 254 -16.94 -7.02 22.48
N ASN A 255 -17.12 -6.05 21.58
CA ASN A 255 -18.27 -5.98 20.69
C ASN A 255 -18.22 -7.04 19.60
N PRO A 256 -19.35 -7.69 19.23
CA PRO A 256 -19.39 -8.68 18.15
C PRO A 256 -18.94 -8.15 16.79
N VAL A 257 -19.12 -6.86 16.53
CA VAL A 257 -18.62 -6.22 15.29
C VAL A 257 -17.09 -6.25 15.28
N THR A 258 -16.46 -5.84 16.40
CA THR A 258 -14.97 -5.89 16.50
C THR A 258 -14.47 -7.33 16.37
N ARG A 259 -15.16 -8.33 16.97
CA ARG A 259 -14.75 -9.72 16.83
C ARG A 259 -14.68 -10.15 15.36
N LYS A 260 -15.74 -9.91 14.59
CA LYS A 260 -15.75 -10.24 13.15
C LYS A 260 -14.64 -9.56 12.38
N GLN A 261 -14.35 -8.32 12.71
CA GLN A 261 -13.27 -7.55 12.08
C GLN A 261 -11.88 -8.12 12.40
N MET A 262 -11.68 -8.60 13.62
CA MET A 262 -10.40 -9.21 14.00
C MET A 262 -10.24 -10.61 13.42
N GLU A 263 -11.32 -11.42 13.39
CA GLU A 263 -11.32 -12.71 12.72
C GLU A 263 -10.98 -12.58 11.23
N GLU A 264 -11.56 -11.60 10.54
CA GLU A 264 -11.24 -11.27 9.14
C GLU A 264 -9.79 -10.84 8.98
N LEU A 265 -9.29 -9.98 9.88
CA LEU A 265 -7.90 -9.52 9.86
C LEU A 265 -6.92 -10.71 9.97
N TRP A 266 -7.13 -11.61 10.93
CA TRP A 266 -6.25 -12.75 11.16
C TRP A 266 -6.28 -13.78 10.01
N LEU A 267 -7.40 -13.91 9.32
CA LEU A 267 -7.54 -14.77 8.15
C LEU A 267 -6.81 -14.21 6.92
N THR A 268 -6.82 -12.89 6.76
CA THR A 268 -6.36 -12.23 5.54
C THR A 268 -4.92 -11.73 5.63
N GLN A 269 -4.47 -11.28 6.80
CA GLN A 269 -3.10 -10.75 7.00
C GLN A 269 -2.15 -11.86 7.47
N ARG A 270 -1.45 -12.50 6.53
CA ARG A 270 -0.49 -13.58 6.83
C ARG A 270 0.69 -13.16 7.70
N THR A 271 0.98 -11.87 7.78
CA THR A 271 2.04 -11.28 8.60
C THR A 271 1.54 -10.80 9.96
N ALA A 272 0.30 -11.13 10.33
CA ALA A 272 -0.27 -10.80 11.63
C ALA A 272 -0.21 -11.98 12.61
N TYR A 273 0.14 -11.67 13.86
CA TYR A 273 0.12 -12.61 14.99
C TYR A 273 -0.70 -12.04 16.13
N ASN A 274 -1.55 -12.87 16.74
CA ASN A 274 -2.46 -12.43 17.80
C ASN A 274 -2.03 -12.94 19.18
N ILE A 275 -2.02 -12.04 20.15
CA ILE A 275 -1.75 -12.27 21.56
C ILE A 275 -3.03 -11.96 22.33
N PHE A 276 -3.62 -12.97 22.95
CA PHE A 276 -4.74 -12.75 23.87
C PHE A 276 -4.23 -12.39 25.26
N VAL A 277 -4.92 -11.41 25.89
CA VAL A 277 -4.68 -11.02 27.27
C VAL A 277 -5.93 -11.21 28.10
N SER A 278 -5.77 -11.69 29.32
CA SER A 278 -6.88 -12.00 30.20
C SER A 278 -7.28 -10.81 31.06
N ALA A 279 -8.49 -10.28 30.79
CA ALA A 279 -9.07 -9.25 31.62
C ALA A 279 -9.33 -9.71 33.07
N ALA A 280 -9.59 -10.99 33.28
CA ALA A 280 -9.74 -11.57 34.63
C ALA A 280 -8.44 -11.44 35.44
N ARG A 281 -7.28 -11.76 34.84
CA ARG A 281 -5.98 -11.62 35.50
C ARG A 281 -5.63 -10.19 35.85
N PHE A 282 -6.09 -9.22 35.04
CA PHE A 282 -5.89 -7.80 35.35
C PHE A 282 -6.66 -7.37 36.60
N LEU A 283 -7.79 -8.01 36.90
CA LEU A 283 -8.65 -7.68 38.03
C LEU A 283 -8.39 -8.51 39.30
N GLU A 284 -7.67 -9.62 39.20
CA GLU A 284 -7.46 -10.54 40.29
C GLU A 284 -6.67 -9.91 41.46
N ASN A 285 -5.50 -9.38 41.19
CA ASN A 285 -4.65 -8.60 42.08
C ASN A 285 -3.51 -7.94 41.31
N GLU A 286 -2.67 -7.15 41.99
CA GLU A 286 -1.57 -6.43 41.35
C GLU A 286 -0.48 -7.37 40.79
N GLU A 287 -0.15 -8.46 41.48
CA GLU A 287 0.87 -9.43 41.06
C GLU A 287 0.40 -10.16 39.79
N SER A 288 -0.82 -10.69 39.78
CA SER A 288 -1.40 -11.35 38.60
C SER A 288 -1.47 -10.44 37.40
N ARG A 289 -1.82 -9.16 37.64
CA ARG A 289 -1.84 -8.11 36.59
C ARG A 289 -0.44 -7.90 35.99
N GLU A 290 0.57 -7.71 36.84
CA GLU A 290 1.92 -7.47 36.39
C GLU A 290 2.51 -8.69 35.66
N GLU A 291 2.22 -9.90 36.12
CA GLU A 291 2.59 -11.13 35.42
C GLU A 291 1.97 -11.21 34.01
N GLU A 292 0.67 -10.91 33.87
CA GLU A 292 -0.01 -10.96 32.60
C GLU A 292 0.52 -9.87 31.63
N ILE A 293 0.79 -8.66 32.14
CA ILE A 293 1.44 -7.59 31.37
C ILE A 293 2.82 -8.07 30.88
N LYS A 294 3.66 -8.62 31.77
CA LYS A 294 5.00 -9.12 31.40
C LYS A 294 4.93 -10.25 30.38
N ARG A 295 4.00 -11.20 30.56
CA ARG A 295 3.78 -12.29 29.61
C ARG A 295 3.45 -11.75 28.22
N ALA A 296 2.45 -10.86 28.15
CA ALA A 296 2.01 -10.26 26.88
C ALA A 296 3.14 -9.48 26.20
N VAL A 297 3.88 -8.66 26.93
CA VAL A 297 5.03 -7.91 26.38
C VAL A 297 6.10 -8.86 25.84
N THR A 298 6.46 -9.89 26.60
CA THR A 298 7.47 -10.88 26.19
C THR A 298 7.04 -11.60 24.92
N GLU A 299 5.78 -12.00 24.82
CA GLU A 299 5.24 -12.68 23.65
C GLU A 299 5.19 -11.77 22.42
N VAL A 300 4.76 -10.49 22.59
CA VAL A 300 4.81 -9.47 21.51
C VAL A 300 6.24 -9.30 21.00
N LEU A 301 7.21 -9.14 21.88
CA LEU A 301 8.62 -8.91 21.49
C LEU A 301 9.20 -10.13 20.77
N ALA A 302 8.95 -11.34 21.26
CA ALA A 302 9.39 -12.57 20.61
C ALA A 302 8.75 -12.76 19.23
N ALA A 303 7.42 -12.57 19.12
CA ALA A 303 6.70 -12.70 17.85
C ALA A 303 7.13 -11.61 16.84
N SER A 304 7.60 -10.45 17.32
CA SER A 304 8.02 -9.35 16.45
C SER A 304 9.26 -9.66 15.59
N GLU A 305 9.99 -10.73 15.87
CA GLU A 305 11.07 -11.18 14.99
C GLU A 305 10.55 -11.77 13.66
N SER A 306 9.34 -12.33 13.67
CA SER A 306 8.77 -13.04 12.53
C SER A 306 7.53 -12.35 11.92
N TYR A 307 6.90 -11.45 12.65
CA TYR A 307 5.64 -10.81 12.25
C TYR A 307 5.76 -9.28 12.25
N GLU A 308 5.12 -8.65 11.25
CA GLU A 308 5.09 -7.18 11.10
C GLU A 308 3.92 -6.55 11.85
N ILE A 309 2.83 -7.31 12.04
CA ILE A 309 1.59 -6.86 12.66
C ILE A 309 1.35 -7.73 13.90
N LEU A 310 1.44 -7.13 15.08
CA LEU A 310 1.12 -7.81 16.33
C LEU A 310 -0.22 -7.27 16.84
N THR A 311 -1.12 -8.18 17.24
CA THR A 311 -2.41 -7.78 17.80
C THR A 311 -2.47 -8.21 19.27
N VAL A 312 -2.70 -7.27 20.17
CA VAL A 312 -2.99 -7.51 21.59
C VAL A 312 -4.49 -7.37 21.80
N THR A 313 -5.16 -8.46 22.00
CA THR A 313 -6.63 -8.55 22.04
C THR A 313 -7.10 -9.09 23.38
N GLY A 314 -8.08 -8.43 24.00
CA GLY A 314 -8.72 -8.97 25.20
C GLY A 314 -9.45 -10.29 24.93
N ASP A 315 -9.25 -11.29 25.77
CA ASP A 315 -9.89 -12.60 25.67
C ASP A 315 -11.43 -12.54 25.72
N GLY A 316 -11.97 -11.51 26.39
CA GLY A 316 -13.41 -11.22 26.44
C GLY A 316 -14.04 -10.82 25.10
N ILE A 317 -13.27 -10.74 23.99
CA ILE A 317 -13.83 -10.63 22.64
C ILE A 317 -14.71 -11.84 22.31
N TYR A 318 -14.37 -13.00 22.89
CA TYR A 318 -15.21 -14.19 22.89
C TYR A 318 -16.12 -14.19 24.12
N PRO A 319 -17.46 -14.37 23.94
CA PRO A 319 -18.43 -14.24 25.02
C PRO A 319 -18.18 -15.13 26.24
N GLU A 320 -17.64 -16.31 26.01
CA GLU A 320 -17.32 -17.30 27.05
C GLU A 320 -16.18 -16.84 27.99
N ASN A 321 -15.34 -15.92 27.55
CA ASN A 321 -14.21 -15.41 28.34
C ASN A 321 -14.51 -14.03 28.95
N ARG A 322 -15.73 -13.53 28.82
CA ARG A 322 -16.08 -12.22 29.38
C ARG A 322 -16.05 -12.27 30.90
N VAL A 323 -15.44 -11.21 31.44
CA VAL A 323 -15.36 -11.04 32.89
C VAL A 323 -16.75 -10.82 33.49
N ASP A 324 -17.08 -11.58 34.54
CA ASP A 324 -18.17 -11.23 35.43
C ASP A 324 -17.67 -10.22 36.49
N PHE A 325 -17.93 -8.95 36.24
CA PHE A 325 -17.49 -7.86 37.11
C PHE A 325 -18.00 -7.99 38.54
N LYS A 326 -19.18 -8.60 38.76
CA LYS A 326 -19.75 -8.80 40.11
C LYS A 326 -18.83 -9.62 41.01
N ARG A 327 -18.06 -10.54 40.43
CA ARG A 327 -17.10 -11.36 41.19
C ARG A 327 -15.98 -10.55 41.79
N TYR A 328 -15.61 -9.46 41.16
CA TYR A 328 -14.48 -8.63 41.56
C TYR A 328 -14.89 -7.36 42.32
N GLU A 329 -16.19 -7.00 42.28
CA GLU A 329 -16.73 -5.77 42.87
C GLU A 329 -16.33 -5.53 44.35
N PRO A 330 -16.21 -6.57 45.21
CA PRO A 330 -15.77 -6.33 46.60
C PRO A 330 -14.35 -5.75 46.73
N GLY A 331 -13.48 -5.96 45.74
CA GLY A 331 -12.10 -5.43 45.71
C GLY A 331 -11.97 -4.06 45.07
N TYR A 332 -13.05 -3.53 44.49
CA TYR A 332 -13.01 -2.29 43.71
C TYR A 332 -14.11 -1.33 44.14
N PRO A 333 -13.84 -0.42 45.11
CA PRO A 333 -14.83 0.52 45.63
C PRO A 333 -15.45 1.45 44.58
N GLY A 334 -14.73 1.76 43.48
CA GLY A 334 -15.23 2.54 42.36
C GLY A 334 -16.05 1.73 41.34
N GLY A 335 -16.32 0.44 41.62
CA GLY A 335 -17.19 -0.42 40.83
C GLY A 335 -16.66 -0.69 39.41
N ILE A 336 -17.61 -0.84 38.48
CA ILE A 336 -17.33 -1.19 37.07
C ILE A 336 -16.42 -0.17 36.39
N ASP A 337 -16.57 1.11 36.69
CA ASP A 337 -15.77 2.18 36.08
C ASP A 337 -14.28 2.07 36.46
N GLU A 338 -14.00 1.75 37.72
CA GLU A 338 -12.64 1.52 38.20
C GLU A 338 -12.03 0.28 37.54
N MET A 339 -12.76 -0.82 37.51
CA MET A 339 -12.30 -2.06 36.87
C MET A 339 -12.05 -1.89 35.37
N THR A 340 -12.95 -1.23 34.66
CA THR A 340 -12.80 -0.94 33.24
C THR A 340 -11.58 -0.07 32.97
N ARG A 341 -11.39 0.99 33.78
CA ARG A 341 -10.22 1.84 33.68
C ARG A 341 -8.92 1.05 33.90
N LEU A 342 -8.90 0.15 34.89
CA LEU A 342 -7.74 -0.67 35.19
C LEU A 342 -7.39 -1.64 34.05
N ILE A 343 -8.40 -2.24 33.41
CA ILE A 343 -8.21 -3.05 32.22
C ILE A 343 -7.60 -2.20 31.09
N CYS A 344 -8.16 -1.04 30.80
CA CYS A 344 -7.66 -0.15 29.76
C CYS A 344 -6.21 0.34 30.05
N ASP A 345 -5.93 0.68 31.32
CA ASP A 345 -4.58 1.08 31.74
C ASP A 345 -3.56 -0.07 31.63
N SER A 346 -4.00 -1.35 31.80
CA SER A 346 -3.16 -2.52 31.60
C SER A 346 -2.79 -2.73 30.11
N PHE A 347 -3.77 -2.58 29.20
CA PHE A 347 -3.50 -2.59 27.75
C PHE A 347 -2.53 -1.45 27.35
N ALA A 348 -2.75 -0.26 27.89
CA ALA A 348 -1.90 0.88 27.62
C ALA A 348 -0.48 0.69 28.17
N GLU A 349 -0.33 0.01 29.31
CA GLU A 349 0.99 -0.32 29.88
C GLU A 349 1.72 -1.38 29.04
N ILE A 350 1.03 -2.41 28.54
CA ILE A 350 1.60 -3.35 27.56
C ILE A 350 2.10 -2.58 26.34
N THR A 351 1.26 -1.71 25.79
CA THR A 351 1.60 -0.88 24.61
C THR A 351 2.84 -0.03 24.88
N ARG A 352 2.89 0.68 25.99
CA ARG A 352 4.02 1.53 26.37
C ARG A 352 5.32 0.73 26.50
N ARG A 353 5.29 -0.42 27.17
CA ARG A 353 6.50 -1.29 27.32
C ARG A 353 6.97 -1.80 25.97
N VAL A 354 6.08 -2.26 25.08
CA VAL A 354 6.43 -2.72 23.74
C VAL A 354 7.15 -1.61 22.98
N PHE A 355 6.62 -0.40 22.95
CA PHE A 355 7.23 0.73 22.26
C PHE A 355 8.54 1.19 22.90
N THR A 356 8.69 1.03 24.22
CA THR A 356 9.94 1.33 24.93
C THR A 356 11.05 0.34 24.59
N TYR A 357 10.72 -0.96 24.51
CA TYR A 357 11.71 -2.01 24.28
C TYR A 357 12.03 -2.26 22.81
N ASN A 358 11.15 -1.89 21.89
CA ASN A 358 11.34 -2.09 20.45
C ASN A 358 10.95 -0.84 19.67
N SER A 359 11.96 -0.08 19.25
CA SER A 359 11.79 1.15 18.46
C SER A 359 11.32 0.91 17.01
N GLY A 360 11.16 -0.34 16.56
CA GLY A 360 10.61 -0.71 15.27
C GLY A 360 9.09 -0.47 15.17
N TYR A 361 8.39 -0.37 16.31
CA TYR A 361 6.97 -0.04 16.30
C TYR A 361 6.76 1.44 15.95
N GLN A 362 6.11 1.71 14.82
CA GLN A 362 5.85 3.04 14.28
C GLN A 362 4.37 3.30 14.02
N GLY A 363 3.53 2.30 14.19
CA GLY A 363 2.08 2.38 14.00
C GLY A 363 1.29 1.70 15.09
N ILE A 364 0.18 2.34 15.48
CA ILE A 364 -0.83 1.78 16.38
C ILE A 364 -2.18 1.75 15.67
N TYR A 365 -2.85 0.61 15.71
CA TYR A 365 -4.29 0.53 15.47
C TYR A 365 -4.97 0.33 16.82
N SER A 366 -5.82 1.27 17.24
CA SER A 366 -6.54 1.22 18.52
C SER A 366 -8.04 1.05 18.28
N SER A 367 -8.62 -0.04 18.78
CA SER A 367 -10.05 -0.31 18.70
C SER A 367 -10.71 -0.22 20.09
N GLY A 368 -11.47 0.87 20.26
CA GLY A 368 -12.13 1.26 21.51
C GLY A 368 -11.66 2.63 22.00
N GLY A 369 -12.61 3.53 22.28
CA GLY A 369 -12.30 4.91 22.73
C GLY A 369 -11.50 4.94 24.02
N ASP A 370 -11.91 4.16 25.02
CA ASP A 370 -11.29 4.11 26.36
C ASP A 370 -9.84 3.61 26.29
N ILE A 371 -9.58 2.60 25.44
CA ILE A 371 -8.21 2.10 25.17
C ILE A 371 -7.35 3.21 24.57
N THR A 372 -7.89 3.95 23.60
CA THR A 372 -7.16 5.06 22.97
C THR A 372 -6.79 6.13 23.99
N VAL A 373 -7.72 6.51 24.86
CA VAL A 373 -7.48 7.50 25.92
C VAL A 373 -6.42 7.00 26.91
N ALA A 374 -6.48 5.71 27.29
CA ALA A 374 -5.49 5.12 28.19
C ALA A 374 -4.08 5.10 27.56
N ILE A 375 -3.97 4.74 26.27
CA ILE A 375 -2.69 4.80 25.51
C ILE A 375 -2.16 6.24 25.49
N CYS A 376 -2.99 7.23 25.13
CA CYS A 376 -2.60 8.63 25.09
C CYS A 376 -2.05 9.10 26.45
N ARG A 377 -2.71 8.70 27.54
CA ARG A 377 -2.27 9.03 28.91
C ARG A 377 -0.94 8.37 29.24
N LYS A 378 -0.77 7.08 28.95
CA LYS A 378 0.48 6.34 29.21
C LYS A 378 1.65 6.79 28.34
N PHE A 379 1.37 7.33 27.14
CA PHE A 379 2.38 7.92 26.26
C PHE A 379 2.71 9.38 26.61
N ASN A 380 2.08 9.91 27.65
CA ASN A 380 2.26 11.28 28.09
C ASN A 380 2.07 12.30 26.95
N THR A 381 1.21 11.99 25.98
CA THR A 381 1.00 12.85 24.82
C THR A 381 0.10 14.03 25.11
N ALA A 382 0.38 15.16 24.50
CA ALA A 382 -0.48 16.35 24.57
C ALA A 382 -1.78 16.18 23.75
N GLY A 383 -1.79 15.27 22.77
CA GLY A 383 -2.95 15.03 21.91
C GLY A 383 -2.59 14.26 20.65
N LEU A 384 -3.54 14.25 19.70
CA LEU A 384 -3.37 13.64 18.38
C LEU A 384 -3.45 14.73 17.30
N CYS A 385 -2.45 14.78 16.43
CA CYS A 385 -2.53 15.55 15.19
C CYS A 385 -3.31 14.73 14.18
N LEU A 386 -4.59 15.08 13.94
CA LEU A 386 -5.44 14.38 12.97
C LEU A 386 -5.04 14.74 11.55
N LEU A 387 -4.89 13.75 10.71
CA LEU A 387 -4.36 13.89 9.34
C LEU A 387 -5.32 13.41 8.26
N ASP A 388 -6.13 12.37 8.54
CA ASP A 388 -7.04 11.80 7.52
C ASP A 388 -8.17 10.98 8.18
N GLU A 389 -9.24 10.73 7.43
CA GLU A 389 -10.28 9.76 7.74
C GLU A 389 -10.09 8.50 6.88
N VAL A 390 -9.78 7.37 7.49
CA VAL A 390 -9.53 6.10 6.79
C VAL A 390 -10.84 5.47 6.31
N LEU A 391 -11.83 5.52 7.16
CA LEU A 391 -13.23 5.15 6.92
C LEU A 391 -14.08 5.93 7.94
N PRO A 392 -15.41 6.03 7.75
CA PRO A 392 -16.26 6.77 8.68
C PRO A 392 -16.02 6.37 10.14
N LEU A 393 -15.70 7.35 10.98
CA LEU A 393 -15.36 7.19 12.41
C LEU A 393 -14.08 6.38 12.69
N ALA A 394 -13.17 6.27 11.74
CA ALA A 394 -11.81 5.81 11.96
C ALA A 394 -10.81 6.88 11.50
N ALA A 395 -10.19 7.55 12.46
CA ALA A 395 -9.29 8.67 12.21
C ALA A 395 -7.83 8.23 12.23
N TYR A 396 -7.07 8.66 11.22
CA TYR A 396 -5.62 8.57 11.19
C TYR A 396 -4.97 9.85 11.71
N GLY A 397 -3.97 9.71 12.55
CA GLY A 397 -3.20 10.81 13.07
C GLY A 397 -1.83 10.39 13.59
N LYS A 398 -1.16 11.31 14.27
CA LYS A 398 0.12 11.09 14.95
C LYS A 398 0.08 11.63 16.36
N PHE A 399 0.80 11.00 17.28
CA PHE A 399 0.95 11.53 18.63
C PHE A 399 1.67 12.88 18.60
N LEU A 400 1.08 13.85 19.31
CA LEU A 400 1.59 15.21 19.42
C LEU A 400 2.27 15.37 20.78
N LYS A 401 3.58 15.55 20.77
CA LYS A 401 4.43 15.59 21.96
C LYS A 401 4.33 14.29 22.78
N GLY A 402 5.11 14.21 23.85
CA GLY A 402 5.19 13.05 24.73
C GLY A 402 6.27 12.05 24.33
N ASP A 403 6.24 10.87 24.98
CA ASP A 403 7.34 9.89 24.91
C ASP A 403 7.48 9.24 23.51
N PHE A 404 6.40 9.23 22.72
CA PHE A 404 6.34 8.62 21.40
C PHE A 404 5.79 9.58 20.34
N GLU A 405 6.28 10.84 20.36
CA GLU A 405 5.89 11.86 19.39
C GLU A 405 6.14 11.38 17.94
N GLY A 406 5.18 11.66 17.06
CA GLY A 406 5.27 11.34 15.64
C GLY A 406 4.89 9.90 15.26
N VAL A 407 4.74 8.98 16.22
CA VAL A 407 4.22 7.63 15.95
C VAL A 407 2.80 7.73 15.40
N SER A 408 2.53 6.98 14.34
CA SER A 408 1.25 6.94 13.65
C SER A 408 0.19 6.19 14.45
N ILE A 409 -1.04 6.68 14.46
CA ILE A 409 -2.17 6.00 15.10
C ILE A 409 -3.41 6.05 14.22
N ILE A 410 -4.15 4.92 14.16
CA ILE A 410 -5.54 4.91 13.74
C ILE A 410 -6.40 4.58 14.95
N THR A 411 -7.37 5.43 15.21
CA THR A 411 -8.38 5.25 16.27
C THR A 411 -9.71 4.86 15.65
N LYS A 412 -10.35 3.81 16.17
CA LYS A 412 -11.65 3.34 15.67
C LYS A 412 -12.58 2.97 16.82
N GLY A 413 -13.83 3.39 16.73
CA GLY A 413 -14.88 2.94 17.66
C GLY A 413 -15.14 1.44 17.57
N GLY A 414 -15.40 0.78 18.69
CA GLY A 414 -15.62 -0.68 18.76
C GLY A 414 -16.84 -1.18 17.99
N MET A 415 -17.85 -0.32 17.73
CA MET A 415 -19.10 -0.70 17.04
C MET A 415 -19.15 -0.21 15.58
N VAL A 416 -18.04 0.23 15.01
CA VAL A 416 -18.00 0.93 13.73
C VAL A 416 -17.38 0.07 12.64
N GLY A 417 -17.94 0.16 11.44
CA GLY A 417 -17.38 -0.37 10.19
C GLY A 417 -17.80 -1.81 9.88
N GLU A 418 -17.63 -2.16 8.62
CA GLU A 418 -17.88 -3.48 8.05
C GLU A 418 -16.85 -4.52 8.53
N PRO A 419 -17.01 -5.81 8.25
CA PRO A 419 -16.08 -6.86 8.68
C PRO A 419 -14.62 -6.60 8.22
N ASP A 420 -14.39 -5.97 7.07
CA ASP A 420 -13.08 -5.62 6.54
C ASP A 420 -12.45 -4.35 7.16
N ALA A 421 -13.15 -3.65 8.07
CA ALA A 421 -12.71 -2.34 8.56
C ALA A 421 -11.34 -2.36 9.25
N ALA A 422 -11.05 -3.38 10.07
CA ALA A 422 -9.73 -3.51 10.70
C ALA A 422 -8.64 -3.73 9.64
N ASN A 423 -8.92 -4.54 8.64
CA ASN A 423 -8.03 -4.83 7.53
C ASN A 423 -7.69 -3.56 6.73
N ARG A 424 -8.70 -2.75 6.41
CA ARG A 424 -8.53 -1.46 5.72
C ARG A 424 -7.69 -0.49 6.55
N CYS A 425 -7.91 -0.43 7.86
CA CYS A 425 -7.11 0.41 8.75
C CYS A 425 -5.65 -0.05 8.81
N ILE A 426 -5.39 -1.35 8.93
CA ILE A 426 -4.04 -1.90 8.93
C ILE A 426 -3.34 -1.68 7.58
N THR A 427 -4.03 -1.92 6.47
CA THR A 427 -3.50 -1.67 5.12
C THR A 427 -3.14 -0.20 4.94
N TYR A 428 -4.00 0.71 5.41
CA TYR A 428 -3.71 2.14 5.37
C TYR A 428 -2.46 2.51 6.20
N LEU A 429 -2.31 1.94 7.42
CA LEU A 429 -1.09 2.13 8.22
C LEU A 429 0.14 1.59 7.51
N LYS A 430 0.06 0.40 6.92
CA LYS A 430 1.17 -0.19 6.14
C LYS A 430 1.61 0.75 5.01
N GLU A 431 0.66 1.31 4.27
CA GLU A 431 0.96 2.28 3.21
C GLU A 431 1.65 3.53 3.76
N LYS A 432 1.18 4.08 4.88
CA LYS A 432 1.76 5.26 5.51
C LYS A 432 3.14 5.00 6.13
N LEU A 433 3.40 3.78 6.54
CA LEU A 433 4.66 3.35 7.14
C LEU A 433 5.62 2.68 6.13
N PHE A 434 5.23 2.54 4.86
CA PHE A 434 6.02 1.89 3.80
C PHE A 434 6.37 0.42 4.09
N MET A 435 5.43 -0.32 4.66
CA MET A 435 5.59 -1.74 5.00
C MET A 435 5.22 -2.64 3.82
#